data_f7bde4b887a7293c1afd90771c2528b0
#
_entry.id   f7bde4b887a7293c1afd90771c2528b0
#
_cell.length_a   1.000
_cell.length_b   1.000
_cell.length_c   1.000
_cell.angle_alpha   90.00
_cell.angle_beta   90.00
_cell.angle_gamma   90.00
#
_symmetry.space_group_name_H-M   'P 1'
#
loop_
_entity.id
_entity.type
_entity.pdbx_description
1 polymer ?
#
loop_
_entity_poly.entity_id
_entity_poly.type
_entity_poly.pdbx_seq_one_letter_code
_entity_poly.pdbx_strand_id
1 'polypeptide(L)'
;MLIIKRKKHLIPATLALFLLLTVAFLLPASAEQLRFEDHFIDKAMRLNFHQIGDARTEEFLLQSIYQEPIWPESKTNLTNAFNYGHYFIKVYEVASNKLIYAKGFDCMFGEYRTTTPALNGVKKVFQRAVRIPWPRRKVQVVIESRDKKNILHPIFIETIDPADYHLIKESHRATDYIFELKRSGPPAEKVDVVFLAEGYRMEEKDKFINDVKRFSGYLFEIEPYKSHQEKFNLYGVFRPSAESGMDEPRQQVYKNTTLKAFFNAFDLDRYLLTEEGFLLREMAAQVPYDTIVVLVNSKRYGGGGIYNDYCITTVDNQASKAVFLHEFGHSFAGLADEYYTSEVAYNEFYPPGVEPLEPNITALLDPENLKWKDLVSATVIIPTEYGKEEIEKLQAERRTIFQEMNRVLEEAKKKNMRETEIKKLQARFQAREKAIIEKIKSIREKYKDLEDKVGAFEGAGYSSKGLYR
;
A
#
# COMPACT_ATOMS: atom_id res chain seq x y z
N MET A 1 -20.94 77.40 -38.36
CA MET A 1 -22.00 76.44 -38.02
C MET A 1 -21.73 75.19 -38.84
N LEU A 2 -20.97 74.23 -38.24
CA LEU A 2 -20.51 73.02 -38.92
C LEU A 2 -21.42 71.86 -38.49
N ILE A 3 -22.12 71.25 -39.44
CA ILE A 3 -23.00 70.11 -39.22
C ILE A 3 -22.18 68.85 -39.38
N ILE A 4 -21.96 68.12 -38.27
CA ILE A 4 -21.31 66.82 -38.25
C ILE A 4 -22.37 65.73 -38.55
N LYS A 5 -22.33 65.13 -39.72
CA LYS A 5 -23.13 63.95 -40.05
C LYS A 5 -22.53 62.69 -39.41
N ARG A 6 -23.27 62.05 -38.47
CA ARG A 6 -22.97 60.70 -37.97
C ARG A 6 -23.22 59.63 -39.02
N LYS A 7 -22.19 58.96 -39.48
CA LYS A 7 -22.32 57.72 -40.29
C LYS A 7 -22.63 56.54 -39.36
N LYS A 8 -23.78 55.93 -39.53
CA LYS A 8 -24.10 54.60 -38.94
C LYS A 8 -23.33 53.53 -39.72
N HIS A 9 -22.37 52.86 -39.05
CA HIS A 9 -21.74 51.69 -39.60
C HIS A 9 -22.69 50.49 -39.41
N LEU A 10 -23.30 49.99 -40.46
CA LEU A 10 -23.92 48.66 -40.50
C LEU A 10 -22.80 47.63 -40.52
N ILE A 11 -22.74 46.77 -39.54
CA ILE A 11 -21.90 45.59 -39.55
C ILE A 11 -22.55 44.60 -40.54
N PRO A 12 -21.86 44.12 -41.56
CA PRO A 12 -22.47 43.22 -42.55
C PRO A 12 -22.82 41.89 -41.89
N ALA A 13 -24.01 41.37 -42.16
CA ALA A 13 -24.60 40.13 -41.61
C ALA A 13 -23.68 38.88 -41.81
N THR A 14 -22.78 38.93 -42.76
CA THR A 14 -21.76 37.91 -43.01
C THR A 14 -20.71 37.78 -41.93
N LEU A 15 -20.38 38.85 -41.16
CA LEU A 15 -19.42 38.77 -40.04
C LEU A 15 -20.02 38.14 -38.82
N ALA A 16 -21.34 38.36 -38.59
CA ALA A 16 -22.09 37.73 -37.49
C ALA A 16 -22.25 36.22 -37.69
N LEU A 17 -22.43 35.76 -38.93
CA LEU A 17 -22.55 34.33 -39.27
C LEU A 17 -21.20 33.58 -39.11
N PHE A 18 -20.07 34.24 -39.38
CA PHE A 18 -18.72 33.65 -39.20
C PHE A 18 -18.37 33.54 -37.73
N LEU A 19 -18.80 34.49 -36.87
CA LEU A 19 -18.60 34.39 -35.40
C LEU A 19 -19.47 33.30 -34.75
N LEU A 20 -20.70 33.08 -35.26
CA LEU A 20 -21.56 32.00 -34.81
C LEU A 20 -21.05 30.62 -35.21
N LEU A 21 -20.44 30.48 -36.39
CA LEU A 21 -19.82 29.22 -36.84
C LEU A 21 -18.50 28.90 -36.07
N THR A 22 -17.72 29.89 -35.67
CA THR A 22 -16.50 29.66 -34.86
C THR A 22 -16.81 29.33 -33.41
N VAL A 23 -17.90 29.82 -32.83
CA VAL A 23 -18.34 29.44 -31.48
C VAL A 23 -18.95 28.03 -31.41
N ALA A 24 -19.56 27.53 -32.49
CA ALA A 24 -20.06 26.17 -32.56
C ALA A 24 -18.94 25.09 -32.60
N PHE A 25 -17.70 25.45 -32.93
CA PHE A 25 -16.53 24.52 -32.89
C PHE A 25 -15.77 24.54 -31.57
N LEU A 26 -16.17 25.34 -30.59
CA LEU A 26 -15.55 25.45 -29.27
C LEU A 26 -16.36 24.84 -28.14
N LEU A 27 -17.37 24.03 -28.46
CA LEU A 27 -17.91 23.13 -27.45
C LEU A 27 -16.81 22.11 -27.15
N PRO A 28 -16.36 21.98 -25.90
CA PRO A 28 -15.45 20.90 -25.56
C PRO A 28 -16.15 19.62 -25.96
N ALA A 29 -15.56 18.83 -26.84
CA ALA A 29 -16.00 17.48 -27.10
C ALA A 29 -16.11 16.84 -25.72
N SER A 30 -17.32 16.47 -25.30
CA SER A 30 -17.49 15.74 -24.05
C SER A 30 -16.53 14.56 -24.13
N ALA A 31 -15.57 14.47 -23.22
CA ALA A 31 -14.62 13.38 -23.23
C ALA A 31 -15.46 12.10 -23.22
N GLU A 32 -15.44 11.35 -24.32
CA GLU A 32 -16.20 10.12 -24.46
C GLU A 32 -15.83 9.22 -23.31
N GLN A 33 -16.79 8.97 -22.43
CA GLN A 33 -16.55 8.17 -21.24
C GLN A 33 -16.12 6.77 -21.67
N LEU A 34 -14.95 6.32 -21.17
CA LEU A 34 -14.44 4.99 -21.42
C LEU A 34 -15.45 3.94 -20.92
N ARG A 35 -15.92 3.10 -21.84
CA ARG A 35 -16.78 1.97 -21.50
C ARG A 35 -15.94 0.69 -21.53
N PHE A 36 -16.03 -0.10 -20.48
CA PHE A 36 -15.26 -1.35 -20.32
C PHE A 36 -15.47 -2.29 -21.52
N GLU A 37 -16.73 -2.48 -21.93
CA GLU A 37 -17.14 -3.43 -22.96
C GLU A 37 -16.60 -3.09 -24.35
N ASP A 38 -16.24 -1.82 -24.62
CA ASP A 38 -15.69 -1.40 -25.92
C ASP A 38 -14.21 -1.82 -26.08
N HIS A 39 -13.49 -1.95 -24.98
CA HIS A 39 -12.05 -2.21 -24.96
C HIS A 39 -11.67 -3.56 -24.37
N PHE A 40 -12.46 -4.10 -23.45
CA PHE A 40 -12.12 -5.27 -22.65
C PHE A 40 -13.20 -6.36 -22.66
N ILE A 41 -12.82 -7.58 -22.30
CA ILE A 41 -13.73 -8.66 -21.91
C ILE A 41 -13.60 -8.91 -20.41
N ASP A 42 -14.61 -9.54 -19.81
CA ASP A 42 -14.67 -9.79 -18.36
C ASP A 42 -13.72 -10.92 -17.93
N LYS A 43 -12.42 -10.67 -18.11
CA LYS A 43 -11.30 -11.51 -17.70
C LYS A 43 -10.13 -10.64 -17.31
N ALA A 44 -9.22 -11.16 -16.51
CA ALA A 44 -7.97 -10.48 -16.21
C ALA A 44 -6.81 -11.03 -17.05
N MET A 45 -5.88 -10.16 -17.38
CA MET A 45 -4.58 -10.47 -17.95
C MET A 45 -3.53 -10.19 -16.88
N ARG A 46 -2.87 -11.23 -16.39
CA ARG A 46 -1.76 -11.10 -15.45
C ARG A 46 -0.43 -11.17 -16.19
N LEU A 47 0.34 -10.10 -16.03
CA LEU A 47 1.69 -9.98 -16.59
C LEU A 47 2.70 -10.26 -15.48
N ASN A 48 3.51 -11.28 -15.65
CA ASN A 48 4.58 -11.67 -14.73
C ASN A 48 5.91 -11.09 -15.22
N PHE A 49 6.57 -10.32 -14.37
CA PHE A 49 7.84 -9.66 -14.65
C PHE A 49 8.93 -10.07 -13.66
N HIS A 50 10.15 -10.12 -14.12
CA HIS A 50 11.32 -9.92 -13.28
C HIS A 50 11.69 -8.45 -13.27
N GLN A 51 11.69 -7.84 -12.09
CA GLN A 51 12.20 -6.49 -11.86
C GLN A 51 13.61 -6.59 -11.29
N ILE A 52 14.58 -6.01 -11.98
CA ILE A 52 16.01 -6.15 -11.67
C ILE A 52 16.60 -4.76 -11.51
N GLY A 53 17.42 -4.56 -10.48
CA GLY A 53 18.14 -3.30 -10.36
C GLY A 53 18.83 -3.07 -9.03
N ASP A 54 19.32 -1.85 -8.90
CA ASP A 54 19.97 -1.26 -7.72
C ASP A 54 19.46 0.18 -7.50
N ALA A 55 20.14 1.01 -6.72
CA ALA A 55 19.73 2.39 -6.49
C ALA A 55 19.72 3.28 -7.74
N ARG A 56 20.42 2.90 -8.81
CA ARG A 56 20.66 3.72 -10.03
C ARG A 56 20.01 3.14 -11.28
N THR A 57 19.83 1.83 -11.32
CA THR A 57 19.35 1.09 -12.49
C THR A 57 18.12 0.28 -12.14
N GLU A 58 17.17 0.24 -13.06
CA GLU A 58 15.93 -0.52 -12.92
C GLU A 58 15.47 -1.00 -14.29
N GLU A 59 15.10 -2.28 -14.38
CA GLU A 59 14.66 -2.92 -15.61
C GLU A 59 13.52 -3.90 -15.30
N PHE A 60 12.50 -3.93 -16.16
CA PHE A 60 11.43 -4.91 -16.16
C PHE A 60 11.59 -5.87 -17.33
N LEU A 61 11.59 -7.16 -17.05
CA LEU A 61 11.63 -8.22 -18.06
C LEU A 61 10.34 -9.02 -17.98
N LEU A 62 9.52 -8.96 -19.02
CA LEU A 62 8.28 -9.74 -19.12
C LEU A 62 8.64 -11.22 -19.29
N GLN A 63 8.19 -12.05 -18.34
CA GLN A 63 8.42 -13.51 -18.37
C GLN A 63 7.26 -14.25 -19.01
N SER A 64 6.02 -13.93 -18.64
CA SER A 64 4.85 -14.70 -19.05
C SER A 64 3.57 -13.88 -18.86
N ILE A 65 2.55 -14.24 -19.63
CA ILE A 65 1.22 -13.61 -19.55
C ILE A 65 0.19 -14.72 -19.31
N TYR A 66 -0.66 -14.51 -18.31
CA TYR A 66 -1.72 -15.45 -17.91
C TYR A 66 -3.11 -14.84 -18.11
N GLN A 67 -4.05 -15.67 -18.51
CA GLN A 67 -5.46 -15.34 -18.46
C GLN A 67 -6.06 -15.82 -17.14
N GLU A 68 -6.59 -14.92 -16.35
CA GLU A 68 -7.39 -15.26 -15.15
C GLU A 68 -8.89 -15.25 -15.46
N PRO A 69 -9.72 -16.01 -14.72
CA PRO A 69 -11.10 -16.30 -15.10
C PRO A 69 -12.02 -15.09 -15.18
N ILE A 70 -11.81 -14.07 -14.33
CA ILE A 70 -12.69 -12.90 -14.19
C ILE A 70 -11.86 -11.64 -13.96
N TRP A 71 -12.40 -10.47 -14.38
CA TRP A 71 -11.93 -9.17 -13.94
C TRP A 71 -12.72 -8.72 -12.70
N PRO A 72 -12.12 -8.71 -11.50
CA PRO A 72 -12.87 -8.41 -10.27
C PRO A 72 -12.98 -6.91 -10.00
N GLU A 73 -12.04 -6.10 -10.49
CA GLU A 73 -11.98 -4.67 -10.19
C GLU A 73 -13.05 -3.85 -10.95
N SER A 74 -13.16 -2.56 -10.62
CA SER A 74 -14.12 -1.64 -11.24
C SER A 74 -14.09 -1.65 -12.76
N LYS A 75 -15.26 -1.73 -13.38
CA LYS A 75 -15.45 -1.57 -14.83
C LYS A 75 -15.71 -0.12 -15.24
N THR A 76 -15.85 0.79 -14.30
CA THR A 76 -16.16 2.21 -14.55
C THR A 76 -15.01 3.14 -14.22
N ASN A 77 -14.09 2.76 -13.29
CA ASN A 77 -12.91 3.52 -12.93
C ASN A 77 -11.66 2.88 -13.59
N LEU A 78 -11.53 3.03 -14.90
CA LEU A 78 -10.48 2.37 -15.67
C LEU A 78 -9.13 3.10 -15.66
N THR A 79 -9.09 4.39 -15.37
CA THR A 79 -7.87 5.21 -15.50
C THR A 79 -7.36 5.79 -14.17
N ASN A 80 -7.81 5.28 -13.07
CA ASN A 80 -7.43 5.61 -11.69
C ASN A 80 -7.15 7.11 -11.44
N ALA A 81 -8.13 7.82 -10.91
CA ALA A 81 -8.06 9.26 -10.66
C ALA A 81 -7.11 9.67 -9.51
N PHE A 82 -6.71 8.74 -8.63
CA PHE A 82 -5.99 9.08 -7.40
C PHE A 82 -4.50 9.36 -7.61
N ASN A 83 -3.89 8.84 -8.66
CA ASN A 83 -2.46 9.05 -8.97
C ASN A 83 -1.50 8.61 -7.84
N TYR A 84 -1.88 7.62 -7.02
CA TYR A 84 -1.06 7.05 -5.95
C TYR A 84 -0.17 5.92 -6.46
N GLY A 85 0.92 5.66 -5.75
CA GLY A 85 1.90 4.63 -6.08
C GLY A 85 3.14 5.17 -6.80
N HIS A 86 4.26 4.52 -6.51
CA HIS A 86 5.55 4.85 -7.13
C HIS A 86 5.62 4.41 -8.59
N TYR A 87 4.88 3.36 -8.93
CA TYR A 87 4.78 2.80 -10.28
C TYR A 87 3.38 2.98 -10.85
N PHE A 88 3.31 3.09 -12.19
CA PHE A 88 2.06 3.08 -12.94
C PHE A 88 2.14 2.09 -14.08
N ILE A 89 1.09 1.26 -14.23
CA ILE A 89 0.82 0.56 -15.48
C ILE A 89 -0.19 1.36 -16.28
N LYS A 90 0.11 1.62 -17.55
CA LYS A 90 -0.76 2.27 -18.52
C LYS A 90 -0.97 1.36 -19.72
N VAL A 91 -2.19 1.30 -20.22
CA VAL A 91 -2.56 0.48 -21.38
C VAL A 91 -3.16 1.37 -22.44
N TYR A 92 -2.53 1.39 -23.60
CA TYR A 92 -2.98 2.14 -24.77
C TYR A 92 -3.49 1.16 -25.83
N GLU A 93 -4.65 1.43 -26.43
CA GLU A 93 -5.10 0.69 -27.59
C GLU A 93 -4.24 1.09 -28.80
N VAL A 94 -3.58 0.13 -29.45
CA VAL A 94 -2.63 0.43 -30.54
C VAL A 94 -3.28 1.15 -31.70
N ALA A 95 -4.52 0.76 -32.06
CA ALA A 95 -5.21 1.33 -33.24
C ALA A 95 -5.61 2.80 -33.06
N SER A 96 -5.94 3.23 -31.86
CA SER A 96 -6.42 4.59 -31.56
C SER A 96 -5.43 5.44 -30.79
N ASN A 97 -4.38 4.82 -30.24
CA ASN A 97 -3.45 5.43 -29.28
C ASN A 97 -4.16 6.02 -28.04
N LYS A 98 -5.38 5.55 -27.74
CA LYS A 98 -6.18 5.99 -26.60
C LYS A 98 -5.73 5.27 -25.33
N LEU A 99 -5.52 5.99 -24.23
CA LEU A 99 -5.33 5.40 -22.92
C LEU A 99 -6.65 4.76 -22.48
N ILE A 100 -6.66 3.45 -22.27
CA ILE A 100 -7.87 2.68 -21.94
C ILE A 100 -7.85 2.10 -20.52
N TYR A 101 -6.66 2.02 -19.89
CA TYR A 101 -6.50 1.59 -18.50
C TYR A 101 -5.25 2.20 -17.88
N ALA A 102 -5.33 2.55 -16.60
CA ALA A 102 -4.18 2.97 -15.81
C ALA A 102 -4.39 2.63 -14.33
N LYS A 103 -3.35 2.13 -13.68
CA LYS A 103 -3.36 1.83 -12.23
C LYS A 103 -1.98 2.05 -11.63
N GLY A 104 -1.96 2.70 -10.45
CA GLY A 104 -0.75 2.85 -9.65
C GLY A 104 -0.55 1.67 -8.72
N PHE A 105 0.71 1.35 -8.39
CA PHE A 105 1.10 0.30 -7.46
C PHE A 105 2.49 0.58 -6.88
N ASP A 106 2.82 -0.11 -5.80
CA ASP A 106 4.16 -0.12 -5.24
C ASP A 106 4.76 -1.53 -5.27
N CYS A 107 6.02 -1.64 -4.88
CA CYS A 107 6.71 -2.90 -4.86
C CYS A 107 7.90 -2.91 -3.90
N MET A 108 8.35 -4.09 -3.51
CA MET A 108 9.54 -4.28 -2.67
C MET A 108 10.80 -3.62 -3.22
N PHE A 109 10.94 -3.54 -4.54
CA PHE A 109 12.10 -2.89 -5.16
C PHE A 109 12.14 -1.38 -4.86
N GLY A 110 10.99 -0.72 -4.73
CA GLY A 110 10.91 0.70 -4.37
C GLY A 110 11.62 0.98 -3.04
N GLU A 111 11.48 0.08 -2.06
CA GLU A 111 12.21 0.15 -0.80
C GLU A 111 13.65 -0.36 -0.93
N TYR A 112 13.87 -1.50 -1.59
CA TYR A 112 15.20 -2.06 -1.80
C TYR A 112 16.20 -1.07 -2.38
N ARG A 113 15.81 -0.32 -3.42
CA ARG A 113 16.69 0.65 -4.12
C ARG A 113 17.25 1.74 -3.22
N THR A 114 16.65 1.96 -2.04
CA THR A 114 17.10 2.96 -1.05
C THR A 114 18.01 2.36 0.03
N THR A 115 18.18 1.04 0.06
CA THR A 115 19.00 0.34 1.05
C THR A 115 20.50 0.51 0.77
N THR A 116 21.33 0.34 1.81
CA THR A 116 22.78 0.42 1.69
C THR A 116 23.35 -0.54 0.63
N PRO A 117 22.95 -1.83 0.52
CA PRO A 117 23.40 -2.69 -0.56
C PRO A 117 23.11 -2.13 -1.95
N ALA A 118 21.88 -1.64 -2.19
CA ALA A 118 21.52 -1.07 -3.48
C ALA A 118 22.31 0.20 -3.80
N LEU A 119 22.53 1.08 -2.81
CA LEU A 119 23.37 2.29 -2.96
C LEU A 119 24.81 1.93 -3.33
N ASN A 120 25.31 0.78 -2.88
CA ASN A 120 26.63 0.24 -3.23
C ASN A 120 26.64 -0.53 -4.56
N GLY A 121 25.55 -0.52 -5.33
CA GLY A 121 25.47 -1.14 -6.66
C GLY A 121 25.16 -2.63 -6.65
N VAL A 122 24.72 -3.21 -5.52
CA VAL A 122 24.26 -4.59 -5.46
C VAL A 122 22.90 -4.69 -6.16
N LYS A 123 22.83 -5.42 -7.26
CA LYS A 123 21.58 -5.67 -7.98
C LYS A 123 20.83 -6.83 -7.34
N LYS A 124 19.50 -6.69 -7.28
CA LYS A 124 18.58 -7.75 -6.83
C LYS A 124 17.46 -7.95 -7.85
N VAL A 125 16.94 -9.17 -7.89
CA VAL A 125 15.82 -9.57 -8.76
C VAL A 125 14.59 -9.79 -7.88
N PHE A 126 13.44 -9.25 -8.30
CA PHE A 126 12.15 -9.46 -7.66
C PHE A 126 11.13 -9.98 -8.67
N GLN A 127 10.31 -10.92 -8.25
CA GLN A 127 9.14 -11.35 -9.01
C GLN A 127 8.02 -10.32 -8.86
N ARG A 128 7.48 -9.83 -9.97
CA ARG A 128 6.37 -8.86 -10.00
C ARG A 128 5.26 -9.38 -10.89
N ALA A 129 4.02 -9.27 -10.42
CA ALA A 129 2.88 -9.59 -11.25
C ALA A 129 1.85 -8.44 -11.18
N VAL A 130 1.52 -7.91 -12.34
CA VAL A 130 0.56 -6.81 -12.49
C VAL A 130 -0.62 -7.31 -13.30
N ARG A 131 -1.84 -6.92 -12.92
CA ARG A 131 -3.08 -7.28 -13.63
C ARG A 131 -3.65 -6.08 -14.37
N ILE A 132 -4.17 -6.37 -15.55
CA ILE A 132 -4.99 -5.46 -16.35
C ILE A 132 -6.25 -6.19 -16.80
N PRO A 133 -7.35 -5.49 -17.16
CA PRO A 133 -8.47 -6.14 -17.81
C PRO A 133 -8.04 -6.74 -19.15
N TRP A 134 -8.61 -7.87 -19.55
CA TRP A 134 -8.24 -8.55 -20.80
C TRP A 134 -8.67 -7.73 -22.02
N PRO A 135 -7.73 -7.20 -22.84
CA PRO A 135 -8.06 -6.33 -23.95
C PRO A 135 -8.69 -7.11 -25.11
N ARG A 136 -9.60 -6.44 -25.85
CA ARG A 136 -10.22 -7.01 -27.07
C ARG A 136 -9.30 -6.94 -28.30
N ARG A 137 -8.37 -5.98 -28.31
CA ARG A 137 -7.48 -5.67 -29.43
C ARG A 137 -6.06 -5.53 -28.93
N LYS A 138 -5.11 -5.43 -29.87
CA LYS A 138 -3.71 -5.17 -29.54
C LYS A 138 -3.56 -3.91 -28.71
N VAL A 139 -2.77 -4.01 -27.65
CA VAL A 139 -2.48 -2.92 -26.73
C VAL A 139 -0.98 -2.72 -26.57
N GLN A 140 -0.60 -1.48 -26.31
CA GLN A 140 0.71 -1.16 -25.79
C GLN A 140 0.61 -1.03 -24.26
N VAL A 141 1.38 -1.82 -23.54
CA VAL A 141 1.51 -1.77 -22.07
C VAL A 141 2.76 -0.99 -21.74
N VAL A 142 2.62 0.03 -20.90
CA VAL A 142 3.71 0.87 -20.42
C VAL A 142 3.76 0.77 -18.90
N ILE A 143 4.96 0.50 -18.33
CA ILE A 143 5.20 0.69 -16.90
C ILE A 143 6.05 1.94 -16.75
N GLU A 144 5.60 2.83 -15.88
CA GLU A 144 6.32 4.05 -15.52
C GLU A 144 6.76 3.99 -14.05
N SER A 145 7.89 4.59 -13.73
CA SER A 145 8.43 4.76 -12.38
C SER A 145 8.59 6.24 -12.07
N ARG A 146 8.36 6.64 -10.81
CA ARG A 146 8.54 8.02 -10.39
C ARG A 146 10.00 8.31 -10.05
N ASP A 147 10.43 9.49 -10.43
CA ASP A 147 11.69 10.05 -9.95
C ASP A 147 11.52 10.73 -8.56
N LYS A 148 12.59 11.26 -8.02
CA LYS A 148 12.60 11.98 -6.73
C LYS A 148 11.75 13.27 -6.71
N LYS A 149 11.23 13.71 -7.85
CA LYS A 149 10.31 14.85 -7.98
C LYS A 149 8.87 14.42 -8.23
N ASN A 150 8.58 13.12 -8.06
CA ASN A 150 7.29 12.50 -8.34
C ASN A 150 6.85 12.56 -9.80
N ILE A 151 7.80 12.73 -10.75
CA ILE A 151 7.52 12.71 -12.18
C ILE A 151 7.64 11.26 -12.69
N LEU A 152 6.63 10.81 -13.43
CA LEU A 152 6.60 9.48 -14.03
C LEU A 152 7.45 9.42 -15.30
N HIS A 153 8.29 8.39 -15.41
CA HIS A 153 9.13 8.09 -16.57
C HIS A 153 8.90 6.64 -17.01
N PRO A 154 8.74 6.38 -18.34
CA PRO A 154 8.55 5.02 -18.83
C PRO A 154 9.84 4.21 -18.65
N ILE A 155 9.70 3.02 -18.06
CA ILE A 155 10.80 2.06 -17.82
C ILE A 155 10.57 0.72 -18.53
N PHE A 156 9.36 0.47 -19.03
CA PHE A 156 9.01 -0.71 -19.81
C PHE A 156 7.92 -0.34 -20.81
N ILE A 157 8.06 -0.84 -22.05
CA ILE A 157 7.06 -0.68 -23.11
C ILE A 157 7.01 -1.97 -23.92
N GLU A 158 5.82 -2.57 -24.05
CA GLU A 158 5.61 -3.79 -24.83
C GLU A 158 4.26 -3.77 -25.53
N THR A 159 4.21 -4.34 -26.73
CA THR A 159 2.96 -4.51 -27.49
C THR A 159 2.45 -5.93 -27.32
N ILE A 160 1.23 -6.07 -26.81
CA ILE A 160 0.60 -7.35 -26.52
C ILE A 160 -0.58 -7.58 -27.48
N ASP A 161 -0.58 -8.73 -28.15
CA ASP A 161 -1.71 -9.23 -28.91
C ASP A 161 -2.52 -10.20 -28.06
N PRO A 162 -3.76 -9.90 -27.65
CA PRO A 162 -4.57 -10.81 -26.83
C PRO A 162 -4.94 -12.12 -27.56
N ALA A 163 -4.73 -12.20 -28.88
CA ALA A 163 -4.95 -13.41 -29.66
C ALA A 163 -3.69 -14.31 -29.78
N ASP A 164 -2.57 -13.90 -29.18
CA ASP A 164 -1.34 -14.70 -29.20
C ASP A 164 -1.56 -16.05 -28.50
N TYR A 165 -1.16 -17.13 -29.16
CA TYR A 165 -1.29 -18.50 -28.64
C TYR A 165 -0.31 -18.84 -27.50
N HIS A 166 0.72 -18.04 -27.31
CA HIS A 166 1.64 -18.19 -26.17
C HIS A 166 1.06 -17.70 -24.84
N LEU A 167 -0.10 -17.03 -24.86
CA LEU A 167 -0.77 -16.60 -23.64
C LEU A 167 -1.30 -17.81 -22.87
N ILE A 168 -0.90 -17.92 -21.60
CA ILE A 168 -1.21 -19.10 -20.77
C ILE A 168 -2.63 -18.95 -20.20
N LYS A 169 -3.46 -19.96 -20.44
CA LYS A 169 -4.81 -20.06 -19.83
C LYS A 169 -4.71 -20.88 -18.57
N GLU A 170 -4.82 -20.23 -17.44
CA GLU A 170 -4.75 -20.89 -16.14
C GLU A 170 -6.04 -21.66 -15.83
N SER A 171 -5.90 -22.80 -15.17
CA SER A 171 -6.98 -23.55 -14.57
C SER A 171 -6.79 -23.64 -13.05
N HIS A 172 -7.90 -23.72 -12.30
CA HIS A 172 -7.82 -23.92 -10.85
C HIS A 172 -7.04 -25.18 -10.49
N ARG A 173 -6.19 -25.11 -9.47
CA ARG A 173 -5.51 -26.29 -8.93
C ARG A 173 -6.46 -27.07 -8.03
N ALA A 174 -6.66 -28.33 -8.31
CA ALA A 174 -7.54 -29.19 -7.52
C ALA A 174 -7.08 -29.38 -6.06
N THR A 175 -5.83 -29.04 -5.74
CA THR A 175 -5.26 -29.18 -4.39
C THR A 175 -5.54 -28.01 -3.44
N ASP A 176 -5.99 -26.88 -3.97
CA ASP A 176 -6.29 -25.71 -3.13
C ASP A 176 -7.69 -25.87 -2.53
N TYR A 177 -7.81 -25.59 -1.24
CA TYR A 177 -9.10 -25.50 -0.59
C TYR A 177 -9.56 -24.03 -0.58
N ILE A 178 -10.67 -23.76 -1.26
CA ILE A 178 -11.23 -22.43 -1.44
C ILE A 178 -12.53 -22.34 -0.64
N PHE A 179 -12.73 -21.22 0.06
CA PHE A 179 -13.99 -20.95 0.73
C PHE A 179 -14.37 -19.47 0.63
N GLU A 180 -15.65 -19.22 0.55
CA GLU A 180 -16.26 -17.90 0.62
C GLU A 180 -16.72 -17.65 2.05
N LEU A 181 -16.16 -16.62 2.71
CA LEU A 181 -16.55 -16.25 4.06
C LEU A 181 -17.73 -15.27 4.04
N LYS A 182 -17.74 -14.35 3.09
CA LYS A 182 -18.79 -13.34 2.92
C LYS A 182 -18.94 -12.99 1.44
N ARG A 183 -20.20 -12.89 0.99
CA ARG A 183 -20.52 -12.37 -0.34
C ARG A 183 -21.60 -11.29 -0.24
N SER A 184 -21.24 -10.07 -0.62
CA SER A 184 -22.12 -8.91 -0.60
C SER A 184 -22.64 -8.51 -1.99
N GLY A 185 -22.03 -9.03 -3.06
CA GLY A 185 -22.48 -8.76 -4.43
C GLY A 185 -21.49 -9.18 -5.51
N PRO A 186 -21.70 -8.71 -6.77
CA PRO A 186 -20.81 -8.99 -7.88
C PRO A 186 -19.39 -8.43 -7.63
N PRO A 187 -18.33 -9.15 -8.01
CA PRO A 187 -16.94 -8.69 -7.78
C PRO A 187 -16.67 -7.27 -8.29
N ALA A 188 -17.05 -6.94 -9.53
CA ALA A 188 -16.79 -5.61 -10.11
C ALA A 188 -17.49 -4.42 -9.40
N GLU A 189 -18.36 -4.69 -8.42
CA GLU A 189 -19.12 -3.70 -7.64
C GLU A 189 -18.73 -3.70 -6.15
N LYS A 190 -17.87 -4.62 -5.74
CA LYS A 190 -17.44 -4.84 -4.36
C LYS A 190 -15.92 -4.81 -4.29
N VAL A 191 -15.41 -4.78 -3.08
CA VAL A 191 -13.99 -5.00 -2.80
C VAL A 191 -13.81 -6.47 -2.46
N ASP A 192 -13.08 -7.18 -3.28
CA ASP A 192 -12.80 -8.61 -3.10
C ASP A 192 -11.49 -8.79 -2.32
N VAL A 193 -11.58 -9.23 -1.07
CA VAL A 193 -10.42 -9.52 -0.21
C VAL A 193 -10.17 -11.01 -0.20
N VAL A 194 -8.97 -11.43 -0.60
CA VAL A 194 -8.54 -12.82 -0.50
C VAL A 194 -7.51 -12.99 0.61
N PHE A 195 -7.76 -13.94 1.50
CA PHE A 195 -6.83 -14.38 2.53
C PHE A 195 -6.09 -15.62 2.07
N LEU A 196 -4.77 -15.60 2.09
CA LEU A 196 -3.89 -16.70 1.70
C LEU A 196 -3.20 -17.31 2.92
N ALA A 197 -3.11 -18.63 2.95
CA ALA A 197 -2.43 -19.36 4.00
C ALA A 197 -0.91 -19.42 3.77
N GLU A 198 -0.12 -19.08 4.82
CA GLU A 198 1.32 -19.26 4.82
C GLU A 198 1.81 -19.91 6.12
N GLY A 199 2.60 -20.99 5.99
CA GLY A 199 3.11 -21.74 7.12
C GLY A 199 2.07 -22.54 7.90
N TYR A 200 0.95 -22.91 7.26
CA TYR A 200 -0.04 -23.83 7.81
C TYR A 200 0.07 -25.19 7.11
N ARG A 201 0.25 -26.26 7.88
CA ARG A 201 0.19 -27.63 7.35
C ARG A 201 -1.26 -28.05 7.10
N MET A 202 -1.45 -29.18 6.44
CA MET A 202 -2.80 -29.73 6.15
C MET A 202 -3.67 -29.86 7.40
N GLU A 203 -3.10 -30.30 8.51
CA GLU A 203 -3.80 -30.49 9.80
C GLU A 203 -4.21 -29.15 10.44
N GLU A 204 -3.61 -28.05 10.03
CA GLU A 204 -3.87 -26.69 10.54
C GLU A 204 -4.90 -25.91 9.69
N LYS A 205 -5.57 -26.57 8.74
CA LYS A 205 -6.59 -25.94 7.88
C LYS A 205 -7.69 -25.26 8.68
N ASP A 206 -8.22 -25.91 9.70
CA ASP A 206 -9.29 -25.33 10.55
C ASP A 206 -8.80 -24.14 11.34
N LYS A 207 -7.52 -24.14 11.75
CA LYS A 207 -6.89 -22.97 12.36
C LYS A 207 -6.87 -21.80 11.38
N PHE A 208 -6.44 -22.02 10.11
CA PHE A 208 -6.45 -20.99 9.10
C PHE A 208 -7.85 -20.41 8.85
N ILE A 209 -8.88 -21.25 8.73
CA ILE A 209 -10.27 -20.80 8.57
C ILE A 209 -10.71 -19.91 9.75
N ASN A 210 -10.35 -20.29 10.98
CA ASN A 210 -10.67 -19.51 12.17
C ASN A 210 -9.87 -18.19 12.22
N ASP A 211 -8.61 -18.20 11.77
CA ASP A 211 -7.80 -16.98 11.65
C ASP A 211 -8.40 -16.03 10.60
N VAL A 212 -8.84 -16.51 9.44
CA VAL A 212 -9.53 -15.67 8.43
C VAL A 212 -10.78 -15.01 9.03
N LYS A 213 -11.62 -15.76 9.76
CA LYS A 213 -12.80 -15.19 10.45
C LYS A 213 -12.40 -14.11 11.46
N ARG A 214 -11.38 -14.37 12.25
CA ARG A 214 -10.87 -13.44 13.27
C ARG A 214 -10.33 -12.15 12.66
N PHE A 215 -9.49 -12.24 11.64
CA PHE A 215 -8.88 -11.08 10.98
C PHE A 215 -9.91 -10.27 10.19
N SER A 216 -10.87 -10.93 9.55
CA SER A 216 -12.03 -10.25 8.94
C SER A 216 -12.86 -9.49 9.98
N GLY A 217 -13.04 -10.06 11.18
CA GLY A 217 -13.66 -9.38 12.30
C GLY A 217 -12.92 -8.11 12.72
N TYR A 218 -11.60 -8.17 12.81
CA TYR A 218 -10.77 -6.99 13.14
C TYR A 218 -10.95 -5.85 12.15
N LEU A 219 -11.02 -6.17 10.84
CA LEU A 219 -11.24 -5.16 9.81
C LEU A 219 -12.57 -4.42 10.01
N PHE A 220 -13.64 -5.14 10.33
CA PHE A 220 -14.97 -4.55 10.49
C PHE A 220 -15.27 -3.98 11.89
N GLU A 221 -14.29 -3.97 12.78
CA GLU A 221 -14.41 -3.27 14.07
C GLU A 221 -14.08 -1.77 13.96
N ILE A 222 -13.38 -1.34 12.90
CA ILE A 222 -12.91 0.05 12.74
C ILE A 222 -13.52 0.75 11.52
N GLU A 223 -13.67 2.07 11.62
CA GLU A 223 -14.05 2.90 10.47
C GLU A 223 -12.85 3.10 9.52
N PRO A 224 -13.11 3.25 8.20
CA PRO A 224 -14.43 3.26 7.53
C PRO A 224 -14.99 1.88 7.19
N TYR A 225 -14.26 0.79 7.47
CA TYR A 225 -14.65 -0.57 7.07
C TYR A 225 -15.91 -1.06 7.77
N LYS A 226 -16.12 -0.65 9.03
CA LYS A 226 -17.30 -1.00 9.83
C LYS A 226 -18.60 -0.53 9.17
N SER A 227 -18.67 0.75 8.79
CA SER A 227 -19.87 1.30 8.14
C SER A 227 -20.03 0.87 6.68
N HIS A 228 -18.97 0.30 6.07
CA HIS A 228 -18.94 -0.10 4.66
C HIS A 228 -18.80 -1.62 4.46
N GLN A 229 -19.02 -2.42 5.50
CA GLN A 229 -18.83 -3.88 5.44
C GLN A 229 -19.64 -4.57 4.31
N GLU A 230 -20.78 -3.99 3.89
CA GLU A 230 -21.58 -4.51 2.80
C GLU A 230 -20.97 -4.23 1.40
N LYS A 231 -19.84 -3.54 1.34
CA LYS A 231 -19.09 -3.33 0.11
C LYS A 231 -17.97 -4.36 -0.09
N PHE A 232 -17.84 -5.35 0.81
CA PHE A 232 -16.76 -6.33 0.79
C PHE A 232 -17.27 -7.74 0.53
N ASN A 233 -16.59 -8.46 -0.36
CA ASN A 233 -16.59 -9.90 -0.45
C ASN A 233 -15.30 -10.43 0.19
N LEU A 234 -15.36 -11.60 0.86
CA LEU A 234 -14.23 -12.18 1.58
C LEU A 234 -14.05 -13.63 1.18
N TYR A 235 -12.84 -13.98 0.78
CA TYR A 235 -12.46 -15.33 0.35
C TYR A 235 -11.24 -15.82 1.11
N GLY A 236 -11.12 -17.13 1.27
CA GLY A 236 -9.91 -17.78 1.77
C GLY A 236 -9.41 -18.82 0.78
N VAL A 237 -8.10 -18.84 0.56
CA VAL A 237 -7.41 -19.87 -0.24
C VAL A 237 -6.37 -20.53 0.64
N PHE A 238 -6.56 -21.80 0.89
CA PHE A 238 -5.66 -22.63 1.67
C PHE A 238 -4.88 -23.57 0.77
N ARG A 239 -3.58 -23.37 0.69
CA ARG A 239 -2.61 -24.31 0.13
C ARG A 239 -1.70 -24.72 1.27
N PRO A 240 -1.64 -26.02 1.64
CA PRO A 240 -0.86 -26.44 2.79
C PRO A 240 0.64 -26.29 2.54
N SER A 241 1.33 -25.77 3.55
CA SER A 241 2.79 -25.83 3.64
C SER A 241 3.25 -27.22 4.11
N ALA A 242 4.45 -27.61 3.74
CA ALA A 242 5.04 -28.86 4.23
C ALA A 242 5.41 -28.76 5.71
N GLU A 243 5.78 -27.58 6.18
CA GLU A 243 6.11 -27.29 7.58
C GLU A 243 5.29 -26.11 8.12
N SER A 244 5.08 -26.13 9.43
CA SER A 244 4.43 -25.02 10.15
C SER A 244 5.44 -23.94 10.48
N GLY A 245 5.02 -22.67 10.40
CA GLY A 245 5.84 -21.50 10.69
C GLY A 245 6.41 -20.85 9.43
N MET A 246 7.62 -20.27 9.53
CA MET A 246 8.24 -19.50 8.46
C MET A 246 9.74 -19.35 8.68
N ASP A 247 10.43 -18.74 7.73
CA ASP A 247 11.86 -18.50 7.84
C ASP A 247 12.20 -17.39 8.81
N GLU A 248 13.16 -17.65 9.69
CA GLU A 248 13.79 -16.69 10.62
C GLU A 248 15.32 -16.69 10.42
N PRO A 249 15.83 -16.05 9.37
CA PRO A 249 17.25 -16.19 8.96
C PRO A 249 18.26 -15.85 10.05
N ARG A 250 18.03 -14.80 10.85
CA ARG A 250 18.93 -14.43 11.98
C ARG A 250 18.98 -15.51 13.08
N GLN A 251 17.97 -16.38 13.14
CA GLN A 251 17.93 -17.52 14.06
C GLN A 251 18.33 -18.83 13.40
N GLN A 252 18.72 -18.79 12.12
CA GLN A 252 19.07 -19.97 11.30
C GLN A 252 17.92 -20.98 11.22
N VAL A 253 16.68 -20.51 11.26
CA VAL A 253 15.45 -21.30 11.08
C VAL A 253 14.97 -21.13 9.65
N TYR A 254 14.87 -22.25 8.93
CA TYR A 254 14.36 -22.31 7.56
C TYR A 254 13.27 -23.36 7.45
N LYS A 255 12.14 -22.99 6.83
CA LYS A 255 10.93 -23.79 6.74
C LYS A 255 10.49 -23.98 5.31
N ASN A 256 10.07 -25.19 4.96
CA ASN A 256 9.48 -25.46 3.67
C ASN A 256 7.99 -25.06 3.67
N THR A 257 7.75 -23.78 3.42
CA THR A 257 6.41 -23.18 3.40
C THR A 257 5.97 -22.81 1.99
N THR A 258 4.68 -22.56 1.82
CA THR A 258 4.07 -22.35 0.49
C THR A 258 4.58 -21.08 -0.18
N LEU A 259 4.51 -19.93 0.52
CA LEU A 259 4.91 -18.63 -0.03
C LEU A 259 6.31 -18.20 0.41
N LYS A 260 7.03 -19.08 1.13
CA LYS A 260 8.39 -18.81 1.63
C LYS A 260 8.53 -17.45 2.29
N ALA A 261 7.55 -17.07 3.10
CA ALA A 261 7.62 -15.84 3.85
C ALA A 261 8.78 -15.90 4.86
N PHE A 262 9.46 -14.77 5.02
CA PHE A 262 10.63 -14.71 5.86
C PHE A 262 10.70 -13.39 6.63
N PHE A 263 11.26 -13.47 7.86
CA PHE A 263 11.67 -12.31 8.62
C PHE A 263 13.01 -11.75 8.15
N ASN A 264 13.37 -10.62 8.69
CA ASN A 264 14.62 -9.93 8.43
C ASN A 264 14.77 -9.44 6.97
N ALA A 265 13.66 -9.23 6.25
CA ALA A 265 13.71 -8.59 4.95
C ALA A 265 14.43 -7.23 5.06
N PHE A 266 15.30 -6.93 4.10
CA PHE A 266 16.17 -5.74 4.08
C PHE A 266 17.00 -5.53 5.36
N ASP A 267 17.34 -6.63 6.07
CA ASP A 267 18.08 -6.67 7.32
C ASP A 267 17.38 -5.98 8.52
N LEU A 268 16.05 -5.83 8.46
CA LEU A 268 15.24 -5.32 9.57
C LEU A 268 14.56 -6.45 10.35
N ASP A 269 14.66 -6.42 11.67
CA ASP A 269 14.23 -7.52 12.53
C ASP A 269 12.75 -7.86 12.41
N ARG A 270 11.89 -6.86 12.25
CA ARG A 270 10.43 -6.98 12.21
C ARG A 270 9.83 -7.13 10.81
N TYR A 271 10.63 -6.89 9.75
CA TYR A 271 10.11 -6.96 8.39
C TYR A 271 9.84 -8.41 7.99
N LEU A 272 8.58 -8.64 7.67
CA LEU A 272 8.04 -9.91 7.24
C LEU A 272 7.52 -9.75 5.82
N LEU A 273 8.14 -10.41 4.85
CA LEU A 273 7.78 -10.31 3.44
C LEU A 273 7.84 -11.68 2.75
N THR A 274 7.36 -11.75 1.51
CA THR A 274 7.59 -12.85 0.59
C THR A 274 8.09 -12.33 -0.76
N GLU A 275 9.04 -13.01 -1.37
CA GLU A 275 9.54 -12.73 -2.72
C GLU A 275 8.89 -13.62 -3.79
N GLU A 276 8.00 -14.54 -3.41
CA GLU A 276 7.29 -15.44 -4.32
C GLU A 276 6.09 -14.78 -5.01
N GLY A 277 6.31 -13.63 -5.66
CA GLY A 277 5.26 -12.79 -6.23
C GLY A 277 4.39 -13.48 -7.28
N PHE A 278 4.95 -14.43 -8.05
CA PHE A 278 4.18 -15.17 -9.04
C PHE A 278 3.24 -16.20 -8.38
N LEU A 279 3.74 -16.93 -7.40
CA LEU A 279 2.96 -17.92 -6.66
C LEU A 279 1.87 -17.24 -5.82
N LEU A 280 2.18 -16.10 -5.21
CA LEU A 280 1.22 -15.29 -4.49
C LEU A 280 -0.01 -14.96 -5.37
N ARG A 281 0.22 -14.49 -6.59
CA ARG A 281 -0.84 -14.16 -7.53
C ARG A 281 -1.54 -15.39 -8.10
N GLU A 282 -0.81 -16.48 -8.33
CA GLU A 282 -1.39 -17.76 -8.76
C GLU A 282 -2.39 -18.30 -7.72
N MET A 283 -2.04 -18.22 -6.43
CA MET A 283 -2.96 -18.60 -5.34
C MET A 283 -4.17 -17.66 -5.27
N ALA A 284 -3.94 -16.36 -5.34
CA ALA A 284 -5.03 -15.39 -5.28
C ALA A 284 -6.01 -15.53 -6.46
N ALA A 285 -5.53 -15.86 -7.66
CA ALA A 285 -6.33 -16.03 -8.88
C ALA A 285 -7.36 -17.19 -8.83
N GLN A 286 -7.33 -18.00 -7.76
CA GLN A 286 -8.34 -19.03 -7.54
C GLN A 286 -9.74 -18.47 -7.21
N VAL A 287 -9.79 -17.20 -6.78
CA VAL A 287 -11.01 -16.45 -6.46
C VAL A 287 -10.93 -15.04 -7.06
N PRO A 288 -12.05 -14.31 -7.18
CA PRO A 288 -11.98 -12.87 -7.42
C PRO A 288 -11.18 -12.17 -6.31
N TYR A 289 -10.32 -11.20 -6.66
CA TYR A 289 -9.59 -10.43 -5.66
C TYR A 289 -9.19 -9.04 -6.15
N ASP A 290 -9.33 -8.04 -5.29
CA ASP A 290 -8.76 -6.70 -5.45
C ASP A 290 -7.50 -6.56 -4.59
N THR A 291 -7.53 -7.11 -3.38
CA THR A 291 -6.45 -7.04 -2.41
C THR A 291 -6.16 -8.40 -1.80
N ILE A 292 -4.89 -8.64 -1.49
CA ILE A 292 -4.37 -9.90 -0.94
C ILE A 292 -3.92 -9.69 0.50
N VAL A 293 -4.34 -10.57 1.40
CA VAL A 293 -3.87 -10.66 2.78
C VAL A 293 -3.23 -12.03 3.00
N VAL A 294 -1.95 -12.05 3.35
CA VAL A 294 -1.23 -13.27 3.71
C VAL A 294 -1.24 -13.43 5.22
N LEU A 295 -1.88 -14.47 5.72
CA LEU A 295 -1.88 -14.83 7.14
C LEU A 295 -0.78 -15.85 7.41
N VAL A 296 0.16 -15.48 8.26
CA VAL A 296 1.34 -16.29 8.57
C VAL A 296 1.20 -16.94 9.94
N ASN A 297 1.30 -18.26 9.97
CA ASN A 297 1.18 -19.09 11.18
C ASN A 297 2.41 -18.92 12.10
N SER A 298 2.52 -17.80 12.78
CA SER A 298 3.63 -17.49 13.67
C SER A 298 3.20 -16.63 14.85
N LYS A 299 3.94 -16.75 15.97
CA LYS A 299 3.78 -15.94 17.19
C LYS A 299 4.72 -14.72 17.22
N ARG A 300 5.69 -14.63 16.31
CA ARG A 300 6.65 -13.53 16.27
C ARG A 300 5.95 -12.26 15.80
N TYR A 301 6.34 -11.12 16.35
CA TYR A 301 5.86 -9.80 15.91
C TYR A 301 6.39 -9.49 14.51
N GLY A 302 5.53 -9.13 13.56
CA GLY A 302 5.92 -8.64 12.24
C GLY A 302 4.78 -8.59 11.24
N GLY A 303 5.00 -7.79 10.23
CA GLY A 303 4.10 -7.57 9.10
C GLY A 303 4.79 -6.80 7.99
N GLY A 304 4.03 -6.52 6.94
CA GLY A 304 4.41 -5.70 5.79
C GLY A 304 3.21 -5.41 4.91
N GLY A 305 3.13 -4.20 4.37
CA GLY A 305 2.06 -3.77 3.47
C GLY A 305 2.62 -3.01 2.28
N ILE A 306 2.28 -3.44 1.05
CA ILE A 306 2.75 -2.85 -0.19
C ILE A 306 1.54 -2.46 -1.03
N TYR A 307 1.44 -1.19 -1.40
CA TYR A 307 0.28 -0.64 -2.08
C TYR A 307 -0.06 -1.37 -3.39
N ASN A 308 -1.32 -1.81 -3.49
CA ASN A 308 -1.85 -2.61 -4.61
C ASN A 308 -1.03 -3.87 -4.92
N ASP A 309 -0.31 -4.40 -3.91
CA ASP A 309 0.41 -5.67 -4.01
C ASP A 309 -0.13 -6.67 -2.99
N TYR A 310 0.29 -6.59 -1.74
CA TYR A 310 -0.23 -7.45 -0.68
C TYR A 310 -0.01 -6.85 0.72
N CYS A 311 -0.81 -7.35 1.67
CA CYS A 311 -0.62 -7.21 3.11
C CYS A 311 -0.20 -8.57 3.68
N ILE A 312 0.77 -8.61 4.59
CA ILE A 312 1.22 -9.81 5.27
C ILE A 312 1.33 -9.57 6.77
N THR A 313 0.90 -10.51 7.59
CA THR A 313 0.95 -10.39 9.06
C THR A 313 1.00 -11.74 9.73
N THR A 314 1.66 -11.81 10.90
CA THR A 314 1.61 -13.00 11.76
C THR A 314 0.29 -13.04 12.54
N VAL A 315 -0.20 -14.25 12.85
CA VAL A 315 -1.55 -14.40 13.40
C VAL A 315 -1.63 -14.55 14.92
N ASP A 316 -0.57 -15.05 15.57
CA ASP A 316 -0.61 -15.45 17.00
C ASP A 316 0.19 -14.50 17.92
N ASN A 317 0.58 -13.32 17.44
CA ASN A 317 1.18 -12.28 18.28
C ASN A 317 0.10 -11.42 18.95
N GLN A 318 0.37 -10.89 20.13
CA GLN A 318 -0.57 -10.00 20.84
C GLN A 318 -0.89 -8.73 20.05
N ALA A 319 0.05 -8.23 19.22
CA ALA A 319 -0.12 -7.05 18.40
C ALA A 319 -0.68 -7.36 17.00
N SER A 320 -0.97 -8.63 16.65
CA SER A 320 -1.38 -9.02 15.28
C SER A 320 -2.56 -8.21 14.75
N LYS A 321 -3.54 -7.86 15.59
CA LYS A 321 -4.66 -6.99 15.21
C LYS A 321 -4.16 -5.61 14.75
N ALA A 322 -3.34 -4.96 15.55
CA ALA A 322 -2.82 -3.62 15.23
C ALA A 322 -1.92 -3.65 14.00
N VAL A 323 -1.02 -4.64 13.91
CA VAL A 323 -0.15 -4.83 12.75
C VAL A 323 -0.98 -5.06 11.48
N PHE A 324 -1.95 -5.97 11.51
CA PHE A 324 -2.81 -6.23 10.34
C PHE A 324 -3.52 -4.97 9.83
N LEU A 325 -4.16 -4.21 10.72
CA LEU A 325 -4.89 -3.01 10.34
C LEU A 325 -3.95 -1.92 9.77
N HIS A 326 -2.76 -1.81 10.32
CA HIS A 326 -1.71 -0.90 9.85
C HIS A 326 -1.22 -1.31 8.44
N GLU A 327 -0.80 -2.56 8.26
CA GLU A 327 -0.29 -3.06 6.97
C GLU A 327 -1.39 -3.10 5.88
N PHE A 328 -2.64 -3.34 6.28
CA PHE A 328 -3.78 -3.25 5.38
C PHE A 328 -4.02 -1.80 4.92
N GLY A 329 -3.80 -0.81 5.78
CA GLY A 329 -3.83 0.61 5.42
C GLY A 329 -2.84 0.95 4.32
N HIS A 330 -1.60 0.46 4.42
CA HIS A 330 -0.59 0.62 3.36
C HIS A 330 -1.02 -0.09 2.07
N SER A 331 -1.33 -1.38 2.14
CA SER A 331 -1.55 -2.19 0.94
C SER A 331 -2.84 -1.85 0.18
N PHE A 332 -3.92 -1.52 0.89
CA PHE A 332 -5.23 -1.25 0.31
C PHE A 332 -5.43 0.23 -0.06
N ALA A 333 -5.04 1.14 0.83
CA ALA A 333 -5.34 2.56 0.68
C ALA A 333 -4.11 3.43 0.33
N GLY A 334 -2.91 2.85 0.27
CA GLY A 334 -1.67 3.59 0.00
C GLY A 334 -1.36 4.62 1.08
N LEU A 335 -1.69 4.31 2.34
CA LEU A 335 -1.38 5.20 3.46
C LEU A 335 0.11 5.12 3.78
N ALA A 336 0.69 6.24 4.18
CA ALA A 336 2.04 6.30 4.73
C ALA A 336 2.04 6.12 6.25
N ASP A 337 3.22 5.86 6.81
CA ASP A 337 3.45 5.81 8.24
C ASP A 337 3.23 7.15 8.91
N GLU A 338 2.44 7.17 9.98
CA GLU A 338 2.15 8.35 10.80
C GLU A 338 3.12 8.45 11.98
N TYR A 339 4.38 8.03 11.76
CA TYR A 339 5.48 8.13 12.71
C TYR A 339 6.81 8.38 11.98
N TYR A 340 7.87 8.71 12.74
CA TYR A 340 9.19 9.02 12.19
C TYR A 340 10.36 8.45 13.02
N THR A 341 10.06 7.68 14.06
CA THR A 341 11.08 7.16 15.01
C THR A 341 11.36 5.68 14.85
N SER A 342 10.74 5.01 13.88
CA SER A 342 10.94 3.58 13.63
C SER A 342 12.20 3.33 12.79
N GLU A 343 12.85 2.17 12.99
CA GLU A 343 13.88 1.69 12.08
C GLU A 343 13.26 1.30 10.75
N VAL A 344 13.84 1.78 9.66
CA VAL A 344 13.44 1.49 8.29
C VAL A 344 14.67 1.18 7.44
N ALA A 345 14.48 0.40 6.38
CA ALA A 345 15.56 0.00 5.49
C ALA A 345 16.02 1.13 4.58
N TYR A 346 15.20 2.15 4.37
CA TYR A 346 15.44 3.21 3.39
C TYR A 346 15.92 4.52 4.03
N ASN A 347 16.67 5.29 3.21
CA ASN A 347 17.13 6.64 3.53
C ASN A 347 16.40 7.63 2.61
N GLU A 348 15.93 8.76 3.15
CA GLU A 348 15.30 9.86 2.41
C GLU A 348 14.18 9.41 1.45
N PHE A 349 13.00 9.15 1.99
CA PHE A 349 11.84 8.78 1.19
C PHE A 349 11.40 9.93 0.29
N TYR A 350 11.26 11.14 0.84
CA TYR A 350 10.99 12.35 0.09
C TYR A 350 12.07 13.41 0.33
N PRO A 351 12.69 13.96 -0.71
CA PRO A 351 13.60 15.10 -0.56
C PRO A 351 12.83 16.36 -0.14
N PRO A 352 13.48 17.31 0.57
CA PRO A 352 12.86 18.59 0.90
C PRO A 352 12.28 19.30 -0.33
N GLY A 353 11.06 19.83 -0.20
CA GLY A 353 10.37 20.52 -1.29
C GLY A 353 9.58 19.62 -2.25
N VAL A 354 9.45 18.35 -1.93
CA VAL A 354 8.57 17.41 -2.64
C VAL A 354 7.38 17.05 -1.75
N GLU A 355 6.18 17.23 -2.28
CA GLU A 355 4.96 16.82 -1.59
C GLU A 355 4.81 15.29 -1.67
N PRO A 356 4.60 14.56 -0.55
CA PRO A 356 4.34 13.12 -0.55
C PRO A 356 3.15 12.73 -1.40
N LEU A 357 3.14 11.51 -1.95
CA LEU A 357 2.02 11.00 -2.76
C LEU A 357 0.87 10.50 -1.90
N GLU A 358 1.19 9.95 -0.76
CA GLU A 358 0.25 9.28 0.13
C GLU A 358 -0.81 10.26 0.66
N PRO A 359 -2.09 9.82 0.74
CA PRO A 359 -3.20 10.72 1.02
C PRO A 359 -3.26 11.23 2.45
N ASN A 360 -2.63 10.53 3.40
CA ASN A 360 -2.69 10.83 4.83
C ASN A 360 -1.52 11.65 5.36
N ILE A 361 -0.50 11.95 4.55
CA ILE A 361 0.64 12.76 4.95
C ILE A 361 0.87 13.94 4.00
N THR A 362 1.53 15.00 4.48
CA THR A 362 1.88 16.19 3.69
C THR A 362 3.17 16.83 4.19
N ALA A 363 3.93 17.43 3.29
CA ALA A 363 5.01 18.36 3.63
C ALA A 363 4.50 19.80 3.85
N LEU A 364 3.20 20.02 3.67
CA LEU A 364 2.51 21.33 3.77
C LEU A 364 3.22 22.43 2.96
N LEU A 365 3.63 22.11 1.74
CA LEU A 365 4.31 23.06 0.85
C LEU A 365 3.38 24.24 0.48
N ASP A 366 2.09 23.99 0.42
CA ASP A 366 1.04 24.97 0.23
C ASP A 366 -0.08 24.74 1.25
N PRO A 367 -0.15 25.55 2.33
CA PRO A 367 -1.18 25.43 3.36
C PRO A 367 -2.62 25.57 2.83
N GLU A 368 -2.83 26.27 1.71
CA GLU A 368 -4.14 26.41 1.09
C GLU A 368 -4.59 25.13 0.34
N ASN A 369 -3.63 24.26 -0.01
CA ASN A 369 -3.86 23.00 -0.72
C ASN A 369 -3.58 21.75 0.13
N LEU A 370 -3.86 21.81 1.44
CA LEU A 370 -3.83 20.61 2.28
C LEU A 370 -4.77 19.53 1.70
N LYS A 371 -4.26 18.31 1.48
CA LYS A 371 -4.95 17.19 0.82
C LYS A 371 -6.32 16.84 1.42
N TRP A 372 -6.50 17.10 2.72
CA TRP A 372 -7.74 16.85 3.46
C TRP A 372 -8.32 18.12 4.09
N LYS A 373 -8.10 19.29 3.47
CA LYS A 373 -8.53 20.60 3.99
C LYS A 373 -10.03 20.67 4.28
N ASP A 374 -10.83 20.06 3.43
CA ASP A 374 -12.29 19.97 3.54
C ASP A 374 -12.78 19.10 4.72
N LEU A 375 -11.92 18.25 5.24
CA LEU A 375 -12.19 17.40 6.40
C LEU A 375 -11.71 18.00 7.73
N VAL A 376 -10.87 19.03 7.69
CA VAL A 376 -10.32 19.66 8.90
C VAL A 376 -11.44 20.29 9.72
N SER A 377 -11.46 19.95 11.01
CA SER A 377 -12.46 20.50 11.94
C SER A 377 -12.26 22.00 12.10
N ALA A 378 -13.34 22.78 12.02
CA ALA A 378 -13.32 24.25 11.98
C ALA A 378 -12.60 24.93 13.17
N THR A 379 -12.45 24.23 14.29
CA THR A 379 -11.79 24.74 15.51
C THR A 379 -10.33 24.33 15.65
N VAL A 380 -9.78 23.60 14.66
CA VAL A 380 -8.41 23.06 14.70
C VAL A 380 -7.49 23.96 13.89
N ILE A 381 -6.36 24.33 14.48
CA ILE A 381 -5.30 25.12 13.83
C ILE A 381 -4.28 24.16 13.22
N ILE A 382 -3.74 24.50 12.07
CA ILE A 382 -2.71 23.72 11.35
C ILE A 382 -1.38 24.49 11.37
N PRO A 383 -0.26 23.84 11.73
CA PRO A 383 -0.12 22.52 12.34
C PRO A 383 -0.83 22.38 13.68
N THR A 384 -1.33 21.16 13.97
CA THR A 384 -2.13 20.91 15.17
C THR A 384 -1.25 20.51 16.34
N GLU A 385 -1.25 21.31 17.39
CA GLU A 385 -0.48 21.04 18.61
C GLU A 385 -1.12 19.93 19.44
N TYR A 386 -0.33 18.94 19.89
CA TYR A 386 -0.78 17.80 20.70
C TYR A 386 0.19 17.39 21.81
N GLY A 387 1.10 18.30 22.21
CA GLY A 387 2.12 18.04 23.23
C GLY A 387 3.30 17.24 22.73
N LYS A 388 3.58 17.27 21.41
CA LYS A 388 4.63 16.48 20.76
C LYS A 388 5.99 16.64 21.43
N GLU A 389 6.47 17.85 21.61
CA GLU A 389 7.81 18.09 22.18
C GLU A 389 7.96 17.52 23.60
N GLU A 390 6.93 17.63 24.44
CA GLU A 390 6.94 17.07 25.79
C GLU A 390 6.94 15.54 25.75
N ILE A 391 6.12 14.96 24.87
CA ILE A 391 6.04 13.49 24.68
C ILE A 391 7.38 12.95 24.17
N GLU A 392 8.01 13.62 23.21
CA GLU A 392 9.33 13.21 22.66
C GLU A 392 10.43 13.19 23.72
N LYS A 393 10.49 14.21 24.57
CA LYS A 393 11.44 14.26 25.70
C LYS A 393 11.23 13.06 26.63
N LEU A 394 9.98 12.76 26.97
CA LEU A 394 9.66 11.62 27.84
C LEU A 394 9.96 10.27 27.15
N GLN A 395 9.71 10.15 25.86
CA GLN A 395 10.08 8.96 25.10
C GLN A 395 11.59 8.77 24.99
N ALA A 396 12.36 9.85 24.85
CA ALA A 396 13.82 9.80 24.89
C ALA A 396 14.33 9.34 26.28
N GLU A 397 13.75 9.87 27.36
CA GLU A 397 14.05 9.42 28.71
C GLU A 397 13.72 7.93 28.89
N ARG A 398 12.59 7.48 28.38
CA ARG A 398 12.18 6.06 28.41
C ARG A 398 13.20 5.17 27.66
N ARG A 399 13.65 5.57 26.49
CA ARG A 399 14.71 4.83 25.74
C ARG A 399 16.00 4.73 26.55
N THR A 400 16.42 5.80 27.21
CA THR A 400 17.62 5.81 28.06
C THR A 400 17.47 4.83 29.24
N ILE A 401 16.28 4.82 29.87
CA ILE A 401 16.00 3.85 30.97
C ILE A 401 16.06 2.41 30.46
N PHE A 402 15.53 2.13 29.28
CA PHE A 402 15.56 0.80 28.69
C PHE A 402 16.99 0.33 28.38
N GLN A 403 17.81 1.21 27.80
CA GLN A 403 19.22 0.94 27.52
C GLN A 403 20.02 0.69 28.81
N GLU A 404 19.79 1.53 29.84
CA GLU A 404 20.40 1.37 31.16
C GLU A 404 20.00 0.03 31.79
N MET A 405 18.70 -0.32 31.71
CA MET A 405 18.17 -1.60 32.20
C MET A 405 18.89 -2.78 31.55
N ASN A 406 18.97 -2.80 30.22
CA ASN A 406 19.60 -3.90 29.49
C ASN A 406 21.06 -4.05 29.88
N ARG A 407 21.82 -2.94 29.95
CA ARG A 407 23.21 -2.95 30.39
C ARG A 407 23.37 -3.51 31.79
N VAL A 408 22.56 -3.02 32.76
CA VAL A 408 22.64 -3.46 34.16
C VAL A 408 22.24 -4.93 34.31
N LEU A 409 21.24 -5.40 33.56
CA LEU A 409 20.84 -6.81 33.60
C LEU A 409 21.90 -7.74 32.98
N GLU A 410 22.57 -7.32 31.92
CA GLU A 410 23.71 -8.07 31.35
C GLU A 410 24.87 -8.16 32.33
N GLU A 411 25.22 -7.04 32.99
CA GLU A 411 26.25 -7.03 34.00
C GLU A 411 25.90 -7.92 35.19
N ALA A 412 24.63 -7.89 35.64
CA ALA A 412 24.14 -8.72 36.72
C ALA A 412 24.24 -10.22 36.38
N LYS A 413 23.90 -10.60 35.13
CA LYS A 413 24.08 -11.98 34.64
C LYS A 413 25.55 -12.40 34.61
N LYS A 414 26.45 -11.53 34.08
CA LYS A 414 27.89 -11.80 34.05
C LYS A 414 28.50 -11.98 35.46
N LYS A 415 27.95 -11.30 36.46
CA LYS A 415 28.34 -11.40 37.87
C LYS A 415 27.65 -12.54 38.65
N ASN A 416 26.87 -13.40 37.97
CA ASN A 416 26.07 -14.48 38.56
C ASN A 416 25.23 -14.02 39.75
N MET A 417 24.60 -12.85 39.64
CA MET A 417 23.70 -12.34 40.68
C MET A 417 22.50 -13.27 40.90
N ARG A 418 22.02 -13.35 42.13
CA ARG A 418 20.84 -14.17 42.46
C ARG A 418 19.59 -13.69 41.71
N GLU A 419 18.76 -14.61 41.29
CA GLU A 419 17.52 -14.31 40.53
C GLU A 419 16.61 -13.29 41.26
N THR A 420 16.55 -13.38 42.60
CA THR A 420 15.80 -12.43 43.41
C THR A 420 16.33 -11.00 43.33
N GLU A 421 17.61 -10.82 43.18
CA GLU A 421 18.24 -9.49 43.02
C GLU A 421 18.02 -8.95 41.62
N ILE A 422 18.11 -9.81 40.60
CA ILE A 422 17.79 -9.45 39.21
C ILE A 422 16.31 -9.01 39.13
N LYS A 423 15.37 -9.72 39.75
CA LYS A 423 13.94 -9.32 39.79
C LYS A 423 13.74 -7.97 40.48
N LYS A 424 14.47 -7.67 41.56
CA LYS A 424 14.41 -6.35 42.22
C LYS A 424 14.92 -5.23 41.31
N LEU A 425 15.99 -5.46 40.57
CA LEU A 425 16.50 -4.50 39.59
C LEU A 425 15.48 -4.25 38.47
N GLN A 426 14.91 -5.30 37.88
CA GLN A 426 13.86 -5.20 36.89
C GLN A 426 12.65 -4.39 37.38
N ALA A 427 12.16 -4.70 38.59
CA ALA A 427 11.04 -3.98 39.18
C ALA A 427 11.32 -2.48 39.37
N ARG A 428 12.57 -2.10 39.72
CA ARG A 428 12.97 -0.70 39.83
C ARG A 428 12.92 0.03 38.48
N PHE A 429 13.41 -0.59 37.40
CA PHE A 429 13.34 -0.01 36.07
C PHE A 429 11.90 0.07 35.55
N GLN A 430 11.10 -0.96 35.77
CA GLN A 430 9.66 -0.97 35.44
C GLN A 430 8.89 0.15 36.16
N ALA A 431 9.20 0.42 37.42
CA ALA A 431 8.60 1.53 38.15
C ALA A 431 8.95 2.90 37.54
N ARG A 432 10.22 3.11 37.12
CA ARG A 432 10.65 4.33 36.43
C ARG A 432 9.93 4.46 35.08
N GLU A 433 9.88 3.40 34.31
CA GLU A 433 9.18 3.36 33.03
C GLU A 433 7.69 3.68 33.19
N LYS A 434 7.02 3.06 34.17
CA LYS A 434 5.60 3.31 34.48
C LYS A 434 5.36 4.80 34.80
N ALA A 435 6.24 5.44 35.57
CA ALA A 435 6.10 6.85 35.89
C ALA A 435 6.16 7.74 34.63
N ILE A 436 6.99 7.39 33.63
CA ILE A 436 7.06 8.11 32.36
C ILE A 436 5.79 7.88 31.54
N ILE A 437 5.30 6.65 31.48
CA ILE A 437 4.05 6.31 30.79
C ILE A 437 2.87 7.11 31.35
N GLU A 438 2.78 7.24 32.66
CA GLU A 438 1.71 8.04 33.29
C GLU A 438 1.84 9.53 32.98
N LYS A 439 3.07 10.09 32.88
CA LYS A 439 3.27 11.47 32.44
C LYS A 439 2.82 11.65 30.99
N ILE A 440 3.20 10.73 30.08
CA ILE A 440 2.75 10.79 28.68
C ILE A 440 1.23 10.72 28.58
N LYS A 441 0.60 9.84 29.36
CA LYS A 441 -0.85 9.74 29.45
C LYS A 441 -1.50 11.05 29.93
N SER A 442 -0.92 11.69 30.93
CA SER A 442 -1.39 12.99 31.44
C SER A 442 -1.28 14.10 30.40
N ILE A 443 -0.23 14.09 29.53
CA ILE A 443 -0.12 15.05 28.43
C ILE A 443 -1.21 14.76 27.39
N ARG A 444 -1.39 13.52 26.97
CA ARG A 444 -2.44 13.13 26.00
C ARG A 444 -3.84 13.51 26.48
N GLU A 445 -4.13 13.34 27.80
CA GLU A 445 -5.44 13.71 28.35
C GLU A 445 -5.74 15.21 28.20
N LYS A 446 -4.73 16.10 28.17
CA LYS A 446 -4.92 17.53 27.91
C LYS A 446 -5.43 17.80 26.47
N TYR A 447 -5.14 16.91 25.54
CA TYR A 447 -5.50 17.03 24.13
C TYR A 447 -6.59 16.05 23.70
N LYS A 448 -7.30 15.46 24.67
CA LYS A 448 -8.32 14.44 24.42
C LYS A 448 -9.46 14.92 23.51
N ASP A 449 -9.74 16.22 23.54
CA ASP A 449 -10.73 16.84 22.67
C ASP A 449 -10.33 16.84 21.18
N LEU A 450 -9.08 16.46 20.85
CA LEU A 450 -8.60 16.27 19.48
C LEU A 450 -8.80 14.85 18.95
N GLU A 451 -9.11 13.86 19.80
CA GLU A 451 -9.24 12.44 19.39
C GLU A 451 -10.29 12.23 18.29
N ASP A 452 -11.36 13.03 18.29
CA ASP A 452 -12.45 12.95 17.30
C ASP A 452 -12.37 14.08 16.24
N LYS A 453 -11.24 14.80 16.15
CA LYS A 453 -11.07 15.90 15.22
C LYS A 453 -10.03 15.61 14.17
N VAL A 454 -10.34 15.99 12.94
CA VAL A 454 -9.37 15.99 11.86
C VAL A 454 -8.51 17.23 11.92
N GLY A 455 -7.20 17.06 11.97
CA GLY A 455 -6.18 18.11 12.02
C GLY A 455 -5.03 17.86 11.04
N ALA A 456 -3.86 18.41 11.35
CA ALA A 456 -2.59 18.08 10.72
C ALA A 456 -1.51 18.05 11.79
N PHE A 457 -1.12 16.86 12.21
CA PHE A 457 -0.26 16.59 13.36
C PHE A 457 1.16 16.32 12.90
N GLU A 458 2.17 16.86 13.60
CA GLU A 458 3.57 16.64 13.25
C GLU A 458 4.07 15.25 13.63
N GLY A 459 4.89 14.65 12.79
CA GLY A 459 5.59 13.41 13.05
C GLY A 459 5.23 12.25 12.12
N ALA A 460 5.25 12.49 10.80
CA ALA A 460 4.89 11.50 9.80
C ALA A 460 5.92 11.36 8.69
N GLY A 461 5.83 10.27 7.95
CA GLY A 461 6.64 10.02 6.76
C GLY A 461 8.15 10.06 7.04
N TYR A 462 8.55 9.56 8.21
CA TYR A 462 9.94 9.56 8.72
C TYR A 462 10.57 10.95 8.87
N SER A 463 9.75 11.99 8.89
CA SER A 463 10.15 13.36 9.16
C SER A 463 9.48 13.87 10.44
N SER A 464 10.28 14.43 11.37
CA SER A 464 9.73 15.01 12.60
C SER A 464 8.81 16.22 12.33
N LYS A 465 8.93 16.81 11.14
CA LYS A 465 8.11 17.95 10.67
C LYS A 465 7.10 17.57 9.57
N GLY A 466 7.11 16.31 9.11
CA GLY A 466 6.06 15.81 8.24
C GLY A 466 4.73 15.80 8.99
N LEU A 467 3.63 16.14 8.32
CA LEU A 467 2.31 16.21 8.93
C LEU A 467 1.45 15.03 8.49
N TYR A 468 0.63 14.51 9.41
CA TYR A 468 -0.37 13.50 9.12
C TYR A 468 -1.78 13.97 9.53
N ARG A 469 -2.77 13.29 8.97
CA ARG A 469 -4.20 13.55 9.18
C ARG A 469 -4.66 13.14 10.57
#